data_45e1c183574edef435a018119909f4df
#
_entry.id   45e1c183574edef435a018119909f4df
#
_cell.length_a   1.000
_cell.length_b   1.000
_cell.length_c   1.000
_cell.angle_alpha   90.00
_cell.angle_beta   90.00
_cell.angle_gamma   90.00
#
_symmetry.space_group_name_H-M   'P 1'
#
loop_
_entity.id
_entity.type
_entity.pdbx_description
1 polymer ?
#
loop_
_entity_poly.entity_id
_entity_poly.type
_entity_poly.pdbx_seq_one_letter_code
_entity_poly.pdbx_strand_id
1 'polypeptide(L)'
;MKLKQVRLGIHTIELYARKLKYHQIQKTIDHLVDQGSIQQIYSDSYSIDRHLKSTYLVARGIRMRLHQSHNKSNGISFAVNPSTLLTGAYQPLALYQPTKENVVEMQSHLADMFEEIHLSDHEMPILAPDELSLSRMDLTVDLWFSKDTDLSSLIRIFRKSMLPRHYKHRELEGKQDYFFELATKEISFKVYDKIYELEQNDRCPKKYRKERILRLEVSMRREAFLEKLGLKRKDDLFAMLKMGYDNVCAAISEFLDKLFPAGGMHLPYPEAERKIQQSKLDSAIKEQMLFLLKKTSRGAGLDTAAQKWKETYSVVDIRKFHALMKQFDKLQVNPVTLTSREQQGIPCLCLSNENVSKRAPKK
;
A
#
# COMPACT_ATOMS: atom_id res chain seq x y z
N MET A 1 4.91 7.13 -21.87
CA MET A 1 4.84 7.32 -20.40
C MET A 1 6.19 7.79 -19.88
N LYS A 2 6.27 8.91 -19.15
CA LYS A 2 7.52 9.47 -18.60
C LYS A 2 7.38 9.66 -17.09
N LEU A 3 8.20 8.95 -16.32
CA LEU A 3 8.31 9.11 -14.87
C LEU A 3 9.10 10.40 -14.58
N LYS A 4 8.54 11.31 -13.80
CA LYS A 4 9.13 12.61 -13.44
C LYS A 4 9.86 12.57 -12.12
N GLN A 5 9.23 11.94 -11.11
CA GLN A 5 9.72 11.94 -9.75
C GLN A 5 9.26 10.68 -9.02
N VAL A 6 10.07 10.22 -8.09
CA VAL A 6 9.73 9.19 -7.10
C VAL A 6 9.83 9.83 -5.73
N ARG A 7 8.81 9.65 -4.89
CA ARG A 7 8.82 10.02 -3.48
C ARG A 7 8.52 8.77 -2.65
N LEU A 8 9.20 8.63 -1.54
CA LEU A 8 9.02 7.49 -0.64
C LEU A 8 8.93 7.97 0.81
N GLY A 9 8.25 7.19 1.62
CA GLY A 9 8.10 7.48 3.04
C GLY A 9 7.01 6.65 3.70
N ILE A 10 6.66 7.06 4.91
CA ILE A 10 5.56 6.49 5.67
C ILE A 10 4.35 7.40 5.50
N HIS A 11 3.21 6.83 5.08
CA HIS A 11 1.97 7.60 4.92
C HIS A 11 1.14 7.63 6.20
N THR A 12 0.96 6.48 6.81
CA THR A 12 0.14 6.32 8.02
C THR A 12 0.81 5.35 8.97
N ILE A 13 0.74 5.63 10.24
CA ILE A 13 1.05 4.68 11.31
C ILE A 13 -0.20 4.43 12.15
N GLU A 14 -0.27 3.29 12.81
CA GLU A 14 -1.31 3.03 13.80
C GLU A 14 -0.64 2.71 15.14
N LEU A 15 -0.95 3.55 16.11
CA LEU A 15 -0.50 3.44 17.48
C LEU A 15 -1.62 2.81 18.32
N TYR A 16 -1.29 1.93 19.25
CA TYR A 16 -2.25 1.15 19.98
C TYR A 16 -1.93 1.11 21.48
N ALA A 17 -2.94 1.45 22.28
CA ALA A 17 -2.91 1.24 23.73
C ALA A 17 -3.51 -0.14 24.06
N ARG A 18 -2.75 -0.93 24.82
CA ARG A 18 -3.11 -2.31 25.16
C ARG A 18 -3.73 -2.44 26.55
N LYS A 19 -4.43 -3.55 26.74
CA LYS A 19 -4.86 -4.05 28.05
C LYS A 19 -5.80 -3.14 28.81
N LEU A 20 -6.59 -2.33 28.11
CA LEU A 20 -7.64 -1.56 28.75
C LEU A 20 -8.76 -2.50 29.19
N LYS A 21 -9.25 -2.32 30.40
CA LYS A 21 -10.43 -3.03 30.88
C LYS A 21 -11.68 -2.47 30.20
N TYR A 22 -12.71 -3.29 30.03
CA TYR A 22 -13.95 -2.87 29.37
C TYR A 22 -14.55 -1.58 29.96
N HIS A 23 -14.61 -1.48 31.29
CA HIS A 23 -15.12 -0.28 31.96
C HIS A 23 -14.28 0.98 31.70
N GLN A 24 -12.96 0.85 31.52
CA GLN A 24 -12.08 1.96 31.16
C GLN A 24 -12.39 2.49 29.76
N ILE A 25 -12.61 1.60 28.79
CA ILE A 25 -13.03 1.99 27.43
C ILE A 25 -14.40 2.69 27.45
N GLN A 26 -15.36 2.14 28.21
CA GLN A 26 -16.68 2.75 28.30
C GLN A 26 -16.60 4.14 28.95
N LYS A 27 -15.86 4.27 30.06
CA LYS A 27 -15.62 5.56 30.72
C LYS A 27 -14.96 6.58 29.77
N THR A 28 -14.00 6.12 28.96
CA THR A 28 -13.37 6.98 27.95
C THR A 28 -14.36 7.47 26.90
N ILE A 29 -15.25 6.58 26.42
CA ILE A 29 -16.29 6.96 25.45
C ILE A 29 -17.22 8.00 26.05
N ASP A 30 -17.73 7.72 27.23
CA ASP A 30 -18.69 8.59 27.93
C ASP A 30 -18.05 9.97 28.16
N HIS A 31 -16.82 10.00 28.64
CA HIS A 31 -16.04 11.23 28.84
C HIS A 31 -15.87 12.04 27.53
N LEU A 32 -15.44 11.40 26.44
CA LEU A 32 -15.25 12.07 25.15
C LEU A 32 -16.56 12.58 24.54
N VAL A 33 -17.67 11.91 24.79
CA VAL A 33 -19.01 12.33 24.37
C VAL A 33 -19.45 13.55 25.21
N ASP A 34 -19.32 13.47 26.54
CA ASP A 34 -19.72 14.52 27.47
C ASP A 34 -18.92 15.82 27.24
N GLN A 35 -17.64 15.71 26.90
CA GLN A 35 -16.80 16.84 26.54
C GLN A 35 -17.03 17.36 25.10
N GLY A 36 -17.89 16.71 24.32
CA GLY A 36 -18.15 17.08 22.93
C GLY A 36 -16.96 16.81 21.98
N SER A 37 -15.93 16.09 22.44
CA SER A 37 -14.74 15.75 21.65
C SER A 37 -15.04 14.75 20.55
N ILE A 38 -16.13 13.99 20.68
CA ILE A 38 -16.62 13.02 19.69
C ILE A 38 -17.98 13.47 19.18
N GLN A 39 -18.11 13.55 17.86
CA GLN A 39 -19.37 13.93 17.21
C GLN A 39 -20.25 12.72 16.90
N GLN A 40 -19.65 11.58 16.65
CA GLN A 40 -20.38 10.36 16.27
C GLN A 40 -19.56 9.11 16.56
N ILE A 41 -20.25 8.09 17.11
CA ILE A 41 -19.72 6.73 17.25
C ILE A 41 -20.45 5.84 16.24
N TYR A 42 -19.74 5.13 15.40
CA TYR A 42 -20.32 4.16 14.50
C TYR A 42 -19.50 2.86 14.51
N SER A 43 -20.16 1.75 14.32
CA SER A 43 -19.54 0.44 14.13
C SER A 43 -19.88 -0.07 12.74
N ASP A 44 -18.92 -0.69 12.08
CA ASP A 44 -19.22 -1.49 10.91
C ASP A 44 -20.08 -2.70 11.34
N SER A 45 -21.07 -3.06 10.52
CA SER A 45 -22.04 -4.10 10.82
C SER A 45 -21.45 -5.49 11.12
N TYR A 46 -20.15 -5.68 10.92
CA TYR A 46 -19.42 -6.93 11.10
C TYR A 46 -18.26 -6.86 12.08
N SER A 47 -17.95 -5.70 12.66
CA SER A 47 -16.81 -5.55 13.58
C SER A 47 -17.25 -5.12 14.97
N ILE A 48 -16.54 -5.63 15.97
CA ILE A 48 -16.65 -5.21 17.38
C ILE A 48 -15.99 -3.83 17.56
N ASP A 49 -15.37 -3.31 16.51
CA ASP A 49 -14.65 -2.05 16.51
C ASP A 49 -15.59 -0.86 16.35
N ARG A 50 -15.44 0.13 17.21
CA ARG A 50 -16.18 1.40 17.12
C ARG A 50 -15.25 2.50 16.64
N HIS A 51 -15.64 3.15 15.55
CA HIS A 51 -14.95 4.30 15.02
C HIS A 51 -15.48 5.58 15.66
N LEU A 52 -14.58 6.42 16.12
CA LEU A 52 -14.90 7.70 16.74
C LEU A 52 -14.65 8.81 15.71
N LYS A 53 -15.71 9.57 15.40
CA LYS A 53 -15.62 10.70 14.46
C LYS A 53 -15.48 11.99 15.24
N SER A 54 -14.34 12.64 15.11
CA SER A 54 -14.04 13.96 15.61
C SER A 54 -13.46 14.80 14.48
N THR A 55 -14.06 15.97 14.22
CA THR A 55 -13.52 16.90 13.22
C THR A 55 -12.15 17.44 13.64
N TYR A 56 -11.96 17.64 14.94
CA TYR A 56 -10.70 18.06 15.54
C TYR A 56 -9.56 17.05 15.24
N LEU A 57 -9.79 15.76 15.52
CA LEU A 57 -8.80 14.71 15.26
C LEU A 57 -8.54 14.52 13.76
N VAL A 58 -9.59 14.54 12.96
CA VAL A 58 -9.47 14.37 11.50
C VAL A 58 -8.69 15.51 10.86
N ALA A 59 -8.89 16.76 11.33
CA ALA A 59 -8.11 17.91 10.86
C ALA A 59 -6.61 17.76 11.14
N ARG A 60 -6.25 17.10 12.22
CA ARG A 60 -4.85 16.76 12.58
C ARG A 60 -4.34 15.45 12.00
N GLY A 61 -5.10 14.82 11.10
CA GLY A 61 -4.70 13.57 10.44
C GLY A 61 -4.82 12.33 11.32
N ILE A 62 -5.68 12.37 12.34
CA ILE A 62 -5.87 11.28 13.29
C ILE A 62 -7.27 10.70 13.17
N ARG A 63 -7.35 9.38 13.22
CA ARG A 63 -8.60 8.63 13.38
C ARG A 63 -8.48 7.71 14.57
N MET A 64 -9.44 7.76 15.47
CA MET A 64 -9.48 6.93 16.66
C MET A 64 -10.45 5.77 16.47
N ARG A 65 -10.06 4.59 16.97
CA ARG A 65 -10.86 3.37 16.94
C ARG A 65 -10.77 2.69 18.30
N LEU A 66 -11.91 2.23 18.77
CA LEU A 66 -12.02 1.41 19.96
C LEU A 66 -12.19 -0.04 19.56
N HIS A 67 -11.36 -0.89 20.14
CA HIS A 67 -11.43 -2.33 19.98
C HIS A 67 -12.07 -2.94 21.22
N GLN A 68 -13.23 -3.53 21.07
CA GLN A 68 -13.94 -4.23 22.14
C GLN A 68 -14.02 -5.72 21.80
N SER A 69 -13.67 -6.58 22.74
CA SER A 69 -13.83 -8.03 22.61
C SER A 69 -14.18 -8.64 23.94
N HIS A 70 -15.21 -9.48 23.97
CA HIS A 70 -15.58 -10.20 25.21
C HIS A 70 -14.49 -11.15 25.71
N ASN A 71 -13.63 -11.65 24.80
CA ASN A 71 -12.64 -12.69 25.10
C ASN A 71 -11.20 -12.26 24.80
N LYS A 72 -10.93 -11.01 24.42
CA LYS A 72 -9.59 -10.49 24.07
C LYS A 72 -9.35 -9.16 24.75
N SER A 73 -8.10 -8.76 24.80
CA SER A 73 -7.72 -7.46 25.35
C SER A 73 -8.39 -6.33 24.55
N ASN A 74 -9.15 -5.51 25.25
CA ASN A 74 -9.69 -4.27 24.74
C ASN A 74 -8.58 -3.23 24.54
N GLY A 75 -8.79 -2.27 23.66
CA GLY A 75 -7.79 -1.23 23.43
C GLY A 75 -8.31 -0.07 22.60
N ILE A 76 -7.49 0.94 22.48
CA ILE A 76 -7.70 2.11 21.63
C ILE A 76 -6.58 2.16 20.61
N SER A 77 -6.92 2.40 19.35
CA SER A 77 -5.93 2.68 18.31
C SER A 77 -6.12 4.07 17.70
N PHE A 78 -5.01 4.67 17.34
CA PHE A 78 -4.91 5.95 16.66
C PHE A 78 -4.20 5.73 15.33
N ALA A 79 -4.95 5.83 14.21
CA ALA A 79 -4.35 5.87 12.89
C ALA A 79 -3.93 7.32 12.62
N VAL A 80 -2.62 7.54 12.57
CA VAL A 80 -2.00 8.86 12.50
C VAL A 80 -1.36 9.05 11.13
N ASN A 81 -1.62 10.18 10.47
CA ASN A 81 -0.77 10.67 9.39
C ASN A 81 0.29 11.61 9.99
N PRO A 82 1.56 11.17 10.14
CA PRO A 82 2.57 11.96 10.84
C PRO A 82 2.84 13.30 10.18
N SER A 83 2.83 13.37 8.84
CA SER A 83 3.08 14.63 8.12
C SER A 83 1.99 15.67 8.37
N THR A 84 0.72 15.24 8.47
CA THR A 84 -0.39 16.15 8.79
C THR A 84 -0.33 16.59 10.25
N LEU A 85 -0.02 15.68 11.17
CA LEU A 85 0.09 15.99 12.59
C LEU A 85 1.19 17.02 12.85
N LEU A 86 2.39 16.82 12.31
CA LEU A 86 3.54 17.72 12.49
C LEU A 86 3.33 19.11 11.88
N THR A 87 2.63 19.21 10.76
CA THR A 87 2.42 20.51 10.09
C THR A 87 1.17 21.24 10.56
N GLY A 88 0.29 20.58 11.31
CA GLY A 88 -1.02 21.12 11.71
C GLY A 88 -1.98 21.37 10.54
N ALA A 89 -1.61 20.99 9.31
CA ALA A 89 -2.39 21.21 8.10
C ALA A 89 -2.45 19.93 7.25
N TYR A 90 -3.59 19.71 6.60
CA TYR A 90 -3.77 18.55 5.73
C TYR A 90 -2.79 18.53 4.55
N GLN A 91 -1.89 17.58 4.54
CA GLN A 91 -0.83 17.39 3.55
C GLN A 91 -1.00 16.04 2.81
N PRO A 92 -1.92 15.94 1.82
CA PRO A 92 -2.31 14.67 1.23
C PRO A 92 -1.21 13.94 0.45
N LEU A 93 -0.19 14.68 0.03
CA LEU A 93 0.94 14.17 -0.77
C LEU A 93 2.27 14.20 -0.02
N ALA A 94 2.28 14.62 1.24
CA ALA A 94 3.47 14.52 2.07
C ALA A 94 3.63 13.09 2.58
N LEU A 95 4.87 12.59 2.52
CA LEU A 95 5.28 11.32 3.07
C LEU A 95 6.29 11.56 4.19
N TYR A 96 6.05 10.93 5.31
CA TYR A 96 6.86 11.11 6.50
C TYR A 96 8.20 10.39 6.40
N GLN A 97 9.26 11.09 6.77
CA GLN A 97 10.62 10.59 6.87
C GLN A 97 11.06 10.73 8.33
N PRO A 98 11.19 9.61 9.07
CA PRO A 98 11.47 9.67 10.50
C PRO A 98 12.90 10.13 10.80
N THR A 99 13.03 11.16 11.65
CA THR A 99 14.24 11.53 12.37
C THR A 99 13.97 11.47 13.86
N LYS A 100 15.00 11.47 14.70
CA LYS A 100 14.79 11.47 16.15
C LYS A 100 13.97 12.68 16.59
N GLU A 101 14.30 13.84 16.05
CA GLU A 101 13.67 15.12 16.38
C GLU A 101 12.18 15.09 16.03
N ASN A 102 11.82 14.69 14.81
CA ASN A 102 10.43 14.73 14.38
C ASN A 102 9.58 13.60 14.98
N VAL A 103 10.19 12.51 15.47
CA VAL A 103 9.46 11.48 16.27
C VAL A 103 9.15 12.03 17.65
N VAL A 104 10.08 12.71 18.32
CA VAL A 104 9.83 13.39 19.60
C VAL A 104 8.77 14.48 19.43
N GLU A 105 8.86 15.31 18.40
CA GLU A 105 7.87 16.34 18.08
C GLU A 105 6.48 15.73 17.84
N MET A 106 6.40 14.62 17.10
CA MET A 106 5.15 13.89 16.89
C MET A 106 4.55 13.38 18.21
N GLN A 107 5.38 12.85 19.11
CA GLN A 107 4.93 12.41 20.44
C GLN A 107 4.43 13.60 21.29
N SER A 108 5.11 14.76 21.22
CA SER A 108 4.65 15.98 21.90
C SER A 108 3.28 16.43 21.37
N HIS A 109 3.10 16.51 20.06
CA HIS A 109 1.80 16.84 19.46
C HIS A 109 0.69 15.86 19.82
N LEU A 110 1.02 14.57 20.00
CA LEU A 110 0.06 13.58 20.50
C LEU A 110 -0.29 13.83 21.97
N ALA A 111 0.69 14.21 22.82
CA ALA A 111 0.45 14.54 24.21
C ALA A 111 -0.47 15.75 24.34
N ASP A 112 -0.13 16.85 23.66
CA ASP A 112 -0.94 18.08 23.64
C ASP A 112 -2.38 17.79 23.18
N MET A 113 -2.52 16.95 22.15
CA MET A 113 -3.84 16.54 21.66
C MET A 113 -4.61 15.72 22.70
N PHE A 114 -3.93 14.81 23.42
CA PHE A 114 -4.59 14.02 24.46
C PHE A 114 -5.07 14.89 25.62
N GLU A 115 -4.32 15.94 25.98
CA GLU A 115 -4.77 16.95 26.95
C GLU A 115 -5.99 17.72 26.43
N GLU A 116 -5.94 18.22 25.20
CA GLU A 116 -7.03 18.99 24.60
C GLU A 116 -8.35 18.22 24.49
N ILE A 117 -8.30 16.91 24.28
CA ILE A 117 -9.50 16.05 24.25
C ILE A 117 -9.74 15.32 25.58
N HIS A 118 -9.06 15.75 26.65
CA HIS A 118 -9.20 15.21 28.00
C HIS A 118 -8.94 13.70 28.13
N LEU A 119 -8.04 13.14 27.30
CA LEU A 119 -7.61 11.75 27.43
C LEU A 119 -6.50 11.56 28.46
N SER A 120 -5.83 12.62 28.91
CA SER A 120 -4.75 12.61 29.91
C SER A 120 -5.23 12.99 31.32
N ASP A 121 -6.54 13.10 31.53
CA ASP A 121 -7.10 13.51 32.83
C ASP A 121 -6.85 12.45 33.92
N HIS A 122 -6.58 12.88 35.18
CA HIS A 122 -6.19 12.02 36.31
C HIS A 122 -7.19 10.90 36.62
N GLU A 123 -8.44 11.05 36.24
CA GLU A 123 -9.44 10.00 36.37
C GLU A 123 -9.39 8.95 35.26
N MET A 124 -8.66 9.23 34.18
CA MET A 124 -8.56 8.36 33.01
C MET A 124 -7.15 7.77 32.99
N PRO A 125 -6.98 6.46 33.15
CA PRO A 125 -5.65 5.81 33.12
C PRO A 125 -5.11 5.77 31.69
N ILE A 126 -5.01 6.94 31.03
CA ILE A 126 -4.79 6.97 29.60
C ILE A 126 -3.61 7.82 29.22
N LEU A 127 -2.68 7.15 28.75
CA LEU A 127 -2.00 7.20 27.48
C LEU A 127 -0.99 8.32 27.43
N ALA A 128 0.11 8.12 28.12
CA ALA A 128 1.33 8.78 27.68
C ALA A 128 1.66 8.28 26.24
N PRO A 129 1.99 9.17 25.28
CA PRO A 129 2.31 8.76 23.90
C PRO A 129 3.42 7.73 23.77
N ASP A 130 4.34 7.69 24.75
CA ASP A 130 5.43 6.70 24.85
C ASP A 130 4.96 5.31 25.25
N GLU A 131 3.78 5.19 25.87
CA GLU A 131 3.17 3.90 26.20
C GLU A 131 2.45 3.26 24.99
N LEU A 132 2.21 4.04 23.94
CA LEU A 132 1.58 3.54 22.72
C LEU A 132 2.54 2.63 21.95
N SER A 133 2.01 1.50 21.53
CA SER A 133 2.76 0.54 20.70
C SER A 133 2.42 0.75 19.23
N LEU A 134 3.42 0.76 18.36
CA LEU A 134 3.20 0.73 16.92
C LEU A 134 2.53 -0.59 16.53
N SER A 135 1.34 -0.53 15.92
CA SER A 135 0.56 -1.71 15.51
C SER A 135 0.43 -1.89 14.01
N ARG A 136 0.59 -0.79 13.24
CA ARG A 136 0.61 -0.81 11.77
C ARG A 136 1.48 0.31 11.23
N MET A 137 2.09 0.06 10.08
CA MET A 137 2.85 1.02 9.30
C MET A 137 2.52 0.89 7.81
N ASP A 138 2.24 1.99 7.15
CA ASP A 138 1.96 2.07 5.73
C ASP A 138 3.18 2.64 4.99
N LEU A 139 3.98 1.75 4.40
CA LEU A 139 5.16 2.09 3.60
C LEU A 139 4.72 2.47 2.19
N THR A 140 5.12 3.64 1.73
CA THR A 140 4.52 4.27 0.55
C THR A 140 5.56 4.77 -0.44
N VAL A 141 5.30 4.53 -1.72
CA VAL A 141 6.02 5.13 -2.85
C VAL A 141 5.02 5.84 -3.76
N ASP A 142 5.25 7.12 -4.02
CA ASP A 142 4.53 7.92 -5.02
C ASP A 142 5.34 8.04 -6.29
N LEU A 143 4.81 7.54 -7.40
CA LEU A 143 5.36 7.67 -8.74
C LEU A 143 4.64 8.80 -9.48
N TRP A 144 5.36 9.88 -9.74
CA TRP A 144 4.84 11.05 -10.44
C TRP A 144 5.13 10.94 -11.93
N PHE A 145 4.10 10.97 -12.74
CA PHE A 145 4.20 10.83 -14.19
C PHE A 145 3.94 12.14 -14.93
N SER A 146 4.23 12.15 -16.24
CA SER A 146 3.77 13.20 -17.15
C SER A 146 2.25 13.25 -17.22
N LYS A 147 1.69 14.43 -17.50
CA LYS A 147 0.24 14.69 -17.48
C LYS A 147 -0.56 13.86 -18.49
N ASP A 148 0.08 13.42 -19.54
CA ASP A 148 -0.44 12.57 -20.60
C ASP A 148 -0.46 11.07 -20.26
N THR A 149 0.04 10.69 -19.08
CA THR A 149 0.07 9.28 -18.67
C THR A 149 -1.32 8.79 -18.25
N ASP A 150 -1.76 7.71 -18.84
CA ASP A 150 -2.97 6.98 -18.44
C ASP A 150 -2.63 6.01 -17.29
N LEU A 151 -2.97 6.38 -16.06
CA LEU A 151 -2.77 5.55 -14.88
C LEU A 151 -3.71 4.35 -14.84
N SER A 152 -4.88 4.43 -15.48
CA SER A 152 -5.82 3.32 -15.50
C SER A 152 -5.24 2.10 -16.23
N SER A 153 -4.48 2.34 -17.29
CA SER A 153 -3.75 1.29 -18.00
C SER A 153 -2.71 0.59 -17.13
N LEU A 154 -1.98 1.36 -16.31
CA LEU A 154 -1.05 0.79 -15.32
C LEU A 154 -1.79 -0.07 -14.28
N ILE A 155 -2.89 0.40 -13.74
CA ILE A 155 -3.66 -0.34 -12.74
C ILE A 155 -4.25 -1.62 -13.34
N ARG A 156 -4.72 -1.58 -14.59
CA ARG A 156 -5.17 -2.80 -15.30
C ARG A 156 -4.07 -3.84 -15.48
N ILE A 157 -2.80 -3.43 -15.64
CA ILE A 157 -1.66 -4.36 -15.65
C ILE A 157 -1.54 -5.11 -14.32
N PHE A 158 -1.66 -4.41 -13.20
CA PHE A 158 -1.67 -5.04 -11.87
C PHE A 158 -2.80 -6.07 -11.71
N ARG A 159 -3.97 -5.81 -12.25
CA ARG A 159 -5.12 -6.74 -12.21
C ARG A 159 -4.90 -8.01 -13.02
N LYS A 160 -4.05 -7.97 -14.03
CA LYS A 160 -3.65 -9.12 -14.83
C LYS A 160 -2.38 -9.81 -14.31
N SER A 161 -1.76 -9.31 -13.27
CA SER A 161 -0.53 -9.85 -12.71
C SER A 161 -0.73 -11.25 -12.12
N MET A 162 0.36 -11.88 -11.69
CA MET A 162 0.30 -13.13 -10.94
C MET A 162 -0.23 -12.87 -9.54
N LEU A 163 -1.24 -13.63 -9.11
CA LEU A 163 -1.74 -13.57 -7.74
C LEU A 163 -0.82 -14.37 -6.82
N PRO A 164 -0.11 -13.74 -5.87
CA PRO A 164 0.75 -14.45 -4.95
C PRO A 164 -0.08 -15.37 -4.03
N ARG A 165 0.46 -16.54 -3.72
CA ARG A 165 -0.19 -17.51 -2.85
C ARG A 165 -0.56 -16.88 -1.50
N HIS A 166 -1.74 -17.20 -0.97
CA HIS A 166 -2.32 -16.68 0.28
C HIS A 166 -2.79 -15.22 0.27
N TYR A 167 -2.57 -14.46 -0.81
CA TYR A 167 -3.16 -13.15 -0.96
C TYR A 167 -4.53 -13.25 -1.64
N LYS A 168 -5.45 -12.40 -1.19
CA LYS A 168 -6.76 -12.23 -1.83
C LYS A 168 -6.81 -10.88 -2.53
N HIS A 169 -7.30 -10.86 -3.75
CA HIS A 169 -7.65 -9.62 -4.42
C HIS A 169 -8.90 -9.04 -3.76
N ARG A 170 -8.83 -7.78 -3.34
CA ARG A 170 -10.00 -7.03 -2.86
C ARG A 170 -10.49 -6.12 -3.96
N GLU A 171 -11.72 -6.37 -4.41
CA GLU A 171 -12.38 -5.51 -5.38
C GLU A 171 -13.18 -4.44 -4.65
N LEU A 172 -13.03 -3.20 -5.09
CA LEU A 172 -13.91 -2.10 -4.71
C LEU A 172 -14.84 -1.84 -5.87
N GLU A 173 -16.14 -2.04 -5.66
CA GLU A 173 -17.16 -1.84 -6.67
C GLU A 173 -17.07 -0.42 -7.26
N GLY A 174 -17.14 -0.29 -8.59
CA GLY A 174 -17.02 0.98 -9.30
C GLY A 174 -15.62 1.61 -9.34
N LYS A 175 -14.58 1.04 -8.69
CA LYS A 175 -13.22 1.59 -8.64
C LYS A 175 -12.18 0.77 -9.39
N GLN A 176 -12.61 -0.08 -10.27
CA GLN A 176 -11.76 -1.08 -10.92
C GLN A 176 -10.60 -0.50 -11.74
N ASP A 177 -10.77 0.65 -12.37
CA ASP A 177 -9.71 1.28 -13.18
C ASP A 177 -8.76 2.19 -12.37
N TYR A 178 -9.04 2.41 -11.09
CA TYR A 178 -8.31 3.39 -10.27
C TYR A 178 -7.70 2.79 -9.02
N PHE A 179 -8.00 1.51 -8.72
CA PHE A 179 -7.58 0.86 -7.49
C PHE A 179 -7.31 -0.64 -7.70
N PHE A 180 -6.23 -1.13 -7.09
CA PHE A 180 -5.88 -2.54 -6.97
C PHE A 180 -5.40 -2.82 -5.56
N GLU A 181 -5.87 -3.90 -4.93
CA GLU A 181 -5.43 -4.32 -3.60
C GLU A 181 -5.28 -5.83 -3.51
N LEU A 182 -4.16 -6.25 -2.97
CA LEU A 182 -3.93 -7.61 -2.48
C LEU A 182 -3.82 -7.58 -0.97
N ALA A 183 -4.47 -8.50 -0.29
CA ALA A 183 -4.43 -8.54 1.16
C ALA A 183 -4.37 -9.95 1.72
N THR A 184 -3.62 -10.08 2.81
CA THR A 184 -3.75 -11.13 3.82
C THR A 184 -4.36 -10.50 5.09
N LYS A 185 -4.38 -11.26 6.18
CA LYS A 185 -4.77 -10.71 7.50
C LYS A 185 -3.77 -9.67 8.01
N GLU A 186 -2.48 -9.83 7.71
CA GLU A 186 -1.39 -9.05 8.32
C GLU A 186 -0.75 -8.04 7.37
N ILE A 187 -0.84 -8.26 6.07
CA ILE A 187 -0.18 -7.42 5.06
C ILE A 187 -1.18 -7.12 3.94
N SER A 188 -1.21 -5.87 3.49
CA SER A 188 -1.85 -5.52 2.23
C SER A 188 -0.91 -4.73 1.33
N PHE A 189 -1.07 -4.91 0.02
CA PHE A 189 -0.41 -4.14 -1.01
C PHE A 189 -1.46 -3.47 -1.88
N LYS A 190 -1.36 -2.14 -2.01
CA LYS A 190 -2.30 -1.33 -2.78
C LYS A 190 -1.59 -0.56 -3.87
N VAL A 191 -2.25 -0.43 -5.00
CA VAL A 191 -1.84 0.43 -6.12
C VAL A 191 -3.04 1.25 -6.56
N TYR A 192 -2.92 2.57 -6.57
CA TYR A 192 -4.05 3.42 -6.92
C TYR A 192 -3.64 4.80 -7.46
N ASP A 193 -4.58 5.40 -8.23
CA ASP A 193 -4.46 6.79 -8.64
C ASP A 193 -4.75 7.69 -7.43
N LYS A 194 -3.69 8.33 -6.92
CA LYS A 194 -3.77 9.17 -5.71
C LYS A 194 -4.59 10.42 -5.92
N ILE A 195 -4.56 11.01 -7.11
CA ILE A 195 -5.34 12.22 -7.40
C ILE A 195 -6.82 11.88 -7.51
N TYR A 196 -7.16 10.80 -8.21
CA TYR A 196 -8.54 10.31 -8.27
C TYR A 196 -9.08 10.00 -6.86
N GLU A 197 -8.30 9.32 -6.00
CA GLU A 197 -8.70 9.04 -4.61
C GLU A 197 -9.00 10.32 -3.83
N LEU A 198 -8.16 11.36 -3.98
CA LEU A 198 -8.37 12.64 -3.32
C LEU A 198 -9.61 13.38 -3.85
N GLU A 199 -9.89 13.30 -5.16
CA GLU A 199 -11.08 13.91 -5.77
C GLU A 199 -12.36 13.22 -5.32
N GLN A 200 -12.37 11.89 -5.23
CA GLN A 200 -13.54 11.13 -4.73
C GLN A 200 -13.89 11.43 -3.26
N ASN A 201 -12.94 11.95 -2.50
CA ASN A 201 -13.13 12.34 -1.11
C ASN A 201 -13.27 13.85 -0.91
N ASP A 202 -13.40 14.65 -1.96
CA ASP A 202 -13.45 16.12 -1.95
C ASP A 202 -12.25 16.77 -1.22
N ARG A 203 -11.07 16.12 -1.28
CA ARG A 203 -9.86 16.53 -0.56
C ARG A 203 -8.70 16.92 -1.48
N CYS A 204 -8.93 16.97 -2.80
CA CYS A 204 -7.87 17.29 -3.75
C CYS A 204 -7.64 18.81 -3.84
N PRO A 205 -6.47 19.33 -3.37
CA PRO A 205 -6.13 20.72 -3.54
C PRO A 205 -6.06 21.08 -5.04
N LYS A 206 -6.58 22.27 -5.41
CA LYS A 206 -6.67 22.71 -6.82
C LYS A 206 -5.34 22.58 -7.59
N LYS A 207 -4.21 22.87 -6.91
CA LYS A 207 -2.86 22.79 -7.51
C LYS A 207 -2.45 21.39 -7.95
N TYR A 208 -3.06 20.32 -7.42
CA TYR A 208 -2.71 18.93 -7.72
C TYR A 208 -3.66 18.22 -8.69
N ARG A 209 -4.82 18.77 -9.02
CA ARG A 209 -5.84 18.11 -9.86
C ARG A 209 -5.35 17.68 -11.24
N LYS A 210 -4.29 18.31 -11.76
CA LYS A 210 -3.70 17.98 -13.07
C LYS A 210 -2.49 17.04 -12.97
N GLU A 211 -2.10 16.66 -11.77
CA GLU A 211 -0.97 15.73 -11.58
C GLU A 211 -1.41 14.27 -11.86
N ARG A 212 -0.42 13.43 -12.13
CA ARG A 212 -0.61 11.98 -12.33
C ARG A 212 0.30 11.25 -11.36
N ILE A 213 -0.30 10.71 -10.30
CA ILE A 213 0.43 10.08 -9.19
C ILE A 213 -0.11 8.67 -8.98
N LEU A 214 0.70 7.68 -9.32
CA LEU A 214 0.45 6.29 -8.94
C LEU A 214 1.08 6.06 -7.57
N ARG A 215 0.25 5.75 -6.59
CA ARG A 215 0.70 5.39 -5.25
C ARG A 215 0.75 3.88 -5.10
N LEU A 216 1.89 3.39 -4.63
CA LEU A 216 2.09 2.02 -4.18
C LEU A 216 2.24 2.05 -2.66
N GLU A 217 1.49 1.21 -1.96
CA GLU A 217 1.45 1.20 -0.50
C GLU A 217 1.47 -0.23 0.03
N VAL A 218 2.40 -0.53 0.91
CA VAL A 218 2.45 -1.77 1.69
C VAL A 218 2.06 -1.45 3.12
N SER A 219 0.88 -1.90 3.53
CA SER A 219 0.47 -1.83 4.93
C SER A 219 0.88 -3.11 5.64
N MET A 220 1.65 -3.00 6.69
CA MET A 220 2.08 -4.13 7.51
C MET A 220 1.57 -3.95 8.93
N ARG A 221 0.94 -4.99 9.50
CA ARG A 221 0.59 -5.05 10.91
C ARG A 221 1.80 -5.51 11.73
N ARG A 222 1.75 -5.30 13.02
CA ARG A 222 2.89 -5.44 13.93
C ARG A 222 3.68 -6.72 13.75
N GLU A 223 3.03 -7.88 13.78
CA GLU A 223 3.75 -9.15 13.68
C GLU A 223 4.49 -9.28 12.34
N ALA A 224 3.84 -8.87 11.25
CA ALA A 224 4.44 -8.92 9.93
C ALA A 224 5.65 -8.00 9.78
N PHE A 225 5.64 -6.78 10.35
CA PHE A 225 6.79 -5.89 10.23
C PHE A 225 7.91 -6.25 11.20
N LEU A 226 7.61 -6.77 12.39
CA LEU A 226 8.62 -7.30 13.30
C LEU A 226 9.40 -8.44 12.64
N GLU A 227 8.68 -9.39 12.02
CA GLU A 227 9.28 -10.52 11.31
C GLU A 227 10.10 -10.06 10.11
N LYS A 228 9.46 -9.31 9.19
CA LYS A 228 10.09 -8.90 7.91
C LYS A 228 11.25 -7.94 8.07
N LEU A 229 11.20 -7.06 9.04
CA LEU A 229 12.23 -6.04 9.27
C LEU A 229 13.24 -6.44 10.35
N GLY A 230 13.10 -7.62 10.94
CA GLY A 230 14.00 -8.10 12.00
C GLY A 230 13.95 -7.27 13.29
N LEU A 231 12.84 -6.59 13.53
CA LEU A 231 12.62 -5.74 14.69
C LEU A 231 12.23 -6.55 15.92
N LYS A 232 12.57 -6.03 17.10
CA LYS A 232 12.18 -6.62 18.38
C LYS A 232 11.03 -5.84 19.01
N ARG A 233 10.19 -6.52 19.79
CA ARG A 233 9.06 -5.88 20.49
C ARG A 233 9.47 -4.75 21.44
N LYS A 234 10.71 -4.73 21.88
CA LYS A 234 11.29 -3.73 22.79
C LYS A 234 11.93 -2.53 22.07
N ASP A 235 12.04 -2.57 20.75
CA ASP A 235 12.60 -1.47 20.01
C ASP A 235 11.73 -0.23 20.17
N ASP A 236 12.35 0.94 20.28
CA ASP A 236 11.64 2.20 20.41
C ASP A 236 10.92 2.60 19.12
N LEU A 237 10.03 3.57 19.23
CA LEU A 237 9.21 4.02 18.10
C LEU A 237 10.07 4.55 16.97
N PHE A 238 11.13 5.33 17.28
CA PHE A 238 12.02 5.85 16.25
C PHE A 238 12.74 4.73 15.50
N ALA A 239 13.32 3.76 16.22
CA ALA A 239 14.01 2.63 15.59
C ALA A 239 13.06 1.86 14.66
N MET A 240 11.81 1.61 15.08
CA MET A 240 10.81 0.93 14.25
C MET A 240 10.44 1.72 13.01
N LEU A 241 10.18 3.01 13.13
CA LEU A 241 9.82 3.88 11.99
C LEU A 241 10.99 4.06 11.02
N LYS A 242 12.21 4.24 11.54
CA LYS A 242 13.42 4.39 10.73
C LYS A 242 13.71 3.12 9.93
N MET A 243 13.61 1.96 10.55
CA MET A 243 13.80 0.68 9.87
C MET A 243 12.73 0.48 8.78
N GLY A 244 11.46 0.81 9.05
CA GLY A 244 10.41 0.77 8.04
C GLY A 244 10.72 1.69 6.86
N TYR A 245 11.10 2.93 7.13
CA TYR A 245 11.46 3.91 6.11
C TYR A 245 12.64 3.44 5.23
N ASP A 246 13.69 2.91 5.84
CA ASP A 246 14.88 2.43 5.12
C ASP A 246 14.55 1.22 4.22
N ASN A 247 13.48 0.49 4.52
CA ASN A 247 13.05 -0.69 3.77
C ASN A 247 11.84 -0.45 2.85
N VAL A 248 11.38 0.79 2.65
CA VAL A 248 10.22 1.10 1.79
C VAL A 248 10.36 0.50 0.39
N CYS A 249 11.50 0.74 -0.27
CA CYS A 249 11.74 0.22 -1.62
C CYS A 249 11.77 -1.31 -1.66
N ALA A 250 12.45 -1.95 -0.70
CA ALA A 250 12.55 -3.39 -0.64
C ALA A 250 11.18 -4.05 -0.42
N ALA A 251 10.36 -3.49 0.48
CA ALA A 251 9.03 -3.99 0.77
C ALA A 251 8.10 -3.94 -0.46
N ILE A 252 8.15 -2.84 -1.22
CA ILE A 252 7.34 -2.71 -2.44
C ILE A 252 7.89 -3.57 -3.57
N SER A 253 9.23 -3.61 -3.77
CA SER A 253 9.86 -4.45 -4.80
C SER A 253 9.53 -5.92 -4.61
N GLU A 254 9.50 -6.43 -3.38
CA GLU A 254 9.09 -7.81 -3.08
C GLU A 254 7.70 -8.16 -3.66
N PHE A 255 6.76 -7.20 -3.60
CA PHE A 255 5.44 -7.39 -4.22
C PHE A 255 5.51 -7.33 -5.73
N LEU A 256 6.24 -6.37 -6.30
CA LEU A 256 6.38 -6.23 -7.75
C LEU A 256 6.99 -7.48 -8.37
N ASP A 257 8.01 -8.06 -7.74
CA ASP A 257 8.66 -9.30 -8.21
C ASP A 257 7.71 -10.51 -8.16
N LYS A 258 6.86 -10.59 -7.13
CA LYS A 258 5.84 -11.66 -7.04
C LYS A 258 4.73 -11.49 -8.07
N LEU A 259 4.31 -10.26 -8.34
CA LEU A 259 3.26 -9.93 -9.29
C LEU A 259 3.73 -10.09 -10.73
N PHE A 260 4.98 -9.75 -11.00
CA PHE A 260 5.59 -9.76 -12.33
C PHE A 260 6.87 -10.58 -12.33
N PRO A 261 6.77 -11.94 -12.33
CA PRO A 261 7.92 -12.84 -12.26
C PRO A 261 8.81 -12.80 -13.51
N ALA A 262 8.40 -12.08 -14.54
CA ALA A 262 9.22 -11.70 -15.69
C ALA A 262 9.29 -10.18 -15.77
N GLY A 263 10.48 -9.65 -15.95
CA GLY A 263 10.72 -8.24 -16.24
C GLY A 263 10.26 -7.86 -17.65
N GLY A 264 10.88 -6.82 -18.20
CA GLY A 264 10.63 -6.38 -19.55
C GLY A 264 9.42 -5.45 -19.70
N MET A 265 8.99 -5.24 -20.94
CA MET A 265 7.93 -4.30 -21.27
C MET A 265 6.57 -5.00 -21.38
N HIS A 266 5.54 -4.39 -20.84
CA HIS A 266 4.16 -4.72 -21.18
C HIS A 266 3.85 -4.14 -22.58
N LEU A 267 3.82 -5.02 -23.57
CA LEU A 267 3.61 -4.65 -24.98
C LEU A 267 2.18 -4.95 -25.41
N PRO A 268 1.66 -4.26 -26.42
CA PRO A 268 0.50 -4.74 -27.17
C PRO A 268 0.75 -6.15 -27.71
N TYR A 269 -0.28 -6.99 -27.71
CA TYR A 269 -0.13 -8.42 -28.12
C TYR A 269 0.59 -8.61 -29.48
N PRO A 270 0.25 -7.86 -30.56
CA PRO A 270 0.92 -8.08 -31.87
C PRO A 270 2.41 -7.77 -31.84
N GLU A 271 2.84 -6.80 -31.03
CA GLU A 271 4.25 -6.44 -30.89
C GLU A 271 5.01 -7.50 -30.08
N ALA A 272 4.42 -7.93 -28.94
CA ALA A 272 4.97 -9.02 -28.13
C ALA A 272 5.10 -10.34 -28.93
N GLU A 273 4.06 -10.69 -29.68
CA GLU A 273 4.04 -11.86 -30.56
C GLU A 273 5.17 -11.79 -31.60
N ARG A 274 5.30 -10.64 -32.31
CA ARG A 274 6.36 -10.43 -33.29
C ARG A 274 7.75 -10.62 -32.69
N LYS A 275 8.02 -10.05 -31.50
CA LYS A 275 9.33 -10.23 -30.81
C LYS A 275 9.64 -11.68 -30.51
N ILE A 276 8.65 -12.44 -30.04
CA ILE A 276 8.84 -13.86 -29.74
C ILE A 276 9.08 -14.65 -31.02
N GLN A 277 8.29 -14.42 -32.07
CA GLN A 277 8.44 -15.11 -33.35
C GLN A 277 9.81 -14.89 -34.00
N GLN A 278 10.33 -13.68 -33.93
CA GLN A 278 11.63 -13.29 -34.48
C GLN A 278 12.82 -13.74 -33.62
N SER A 279 12.59 -14.24 -32.40
CA SER A 279 13.66 -14.69 -31.51
C SER A 279 14.32 -16.00 -32.01
N LYS A 280 15.49 -16.32 -31.46
CA LYS A 280 16.23 -17.58 -31.73
C LYS A 280 15.81 -18.74 -30.81
N LEU A 281 14.67 -18.64 -30.14
CA LEU A 281 14.17 -19.69 -29.25
C LEU A 281 13.60 -20.86 -30.05
N ASP A 282 13.61 -22.06 -29.44
CA ASP A 282 12.98 -23.26 -30.00
C ASP A 282 11.48 -23.04 -30.21
N SER A 283 10.95 -23.69 -31.26
CA SER A 283 9.54 -23.59 -31.62
C SER A 283 8.59 -23.95 -30.49
N ALA A 284 8.91 -25.00 -29.72
CA ALA A 284 8.11 -25.43 -28.58
C ALA A 284 8.08 -24.40 -27.46
N ILE A 285 9.19 -23.68 -27.21
CA ILE A 285 9.25 -22.59 -26.22
C ILE A 285 8.43 -21.38 -26.72
N LYS A 286 8.58 -21.02 -28.00
CA LYS A 286 7.79 -19.95 -28.62
C LYS A 286 6.30 -20.20 -28.50
N GLU A 287 5.85 -21.40 -28.81
CA GLU A 287 4.46 -21.82 -28.72
C GLU A 287 3.91 -21.61 -27.30
N GLN A 288 4.64 -22.07 -26.29
CA GLN A 288 4.26 -21.93 -24.88
C GLN A 288 4.21 -20.46 -24.46
N MET A 289 5.17 -19.62 -24.88
CA MET A 289 5.17 -18.18 -24.61
C MET A 289 3.96 -17.50 -25.27
N LEU A 290 3.69 -17.81 -26.54
CA LEU A 290 2.54 -17.27 -27.28
C LEU A 290 1.21 -17.70 -26.67
N PHE A 291 1.13 -18.92 -26.14
CA PHE A 291 -0.05 -19.37 -25.39
C PHE A 291 -0.34 -18.46 -24.20
N LEU A 292 0.66 -18.17 -23.35
CA LEU A 292 0.49 -17.26 -22.22
C LEU A 292 0.08 -15.85 -22.65
N LEU A 293 0.78 -15.26 -23.63
CA LEU A 293 0.43 -13.95 -24.18
C LEU A 293 -1.01 -13.89 -24.70
N LYS A 294 -1.44 -14.93 -25.44
CA LYS A 294 -2.81 -14.99 -25.96
C LYS A 294 -3.86 -15.04 -24.86
N LYS A 295 -3.56 -15.73 -23.76
CA LYS A 295 -4.49 -15.77 -22.60
C LYS A 295 -4.58 -14.41 -21.90
N THR A 296 -3.44 -13.77 -21.60
CA THR A 296 -3.42 -12.47 -20.92
C THR A 296 -3.95 -11.35 -21.80
N SER A 297 -3.75 -11.38 -23.11
CA SER A 297 -4.32 -10.41 -24.04
C SER A 297 -5.85 -10.43 -24.08
N ARG A 298 -6.44 -11.60 -23.80
CA ARG A 298 -7.91 -11.77 -23.71
C ARG A 298 -8.47 -11.47 -22.32
N GLY A 299 -7.69 -10.86 -21.44
CA GLY A 299 -8.12 -10.39 -20.13
C GLY A 299 -7.89 -11.37 -18.97
N ALA A 300 -7.34 -12.57 -19.21
CA ALA A 300 -7.00 -13.46 -18.12
C ALA A 300 -5.85 -12.92 -17.28
N GLY A 301 -5.88 -13.12 -15.96
CA GLY A 301 -4.73 -12.93 -15.10
C GLY A 301 -3.62 -13.93 -15.43
N LEU A 302 -2.38 -13.57 -15.08
CA LEU A 302 -1.21 -14.43 -15.37
C LEU A 302 -1.27 -15.75 -14.59
N ASP A 303 -1.83 -15.77 -13.39
CA ASP A 303 -2.09 -16.97 -12.59
C ASP A 303 -3.04 -17.93 -13.30
N THR A 304 -4.16 -17.42 -13.81
CA THR A 304 -5.14 -18.20 -14.58
C THR A 304 -4.53 -18.70 -15.90
N ALA A 305 -3.74 -17.86 -16.56
CA ALA A 305 -3.04 -18.24 -17.79
C ALA A 305 -1.98 -19.34 -17.51
N ALA A 306 -1.24 -19.23 -16.41
CA ALA A 306 -0.26 -20.23 -15.97
C ALA A 306 -0.91 -21.56 -15.62
N GLN A 307 -2.07 -21.54 -14.95
CA GLN A 307 -2.82 -22.76 -14.65
C GLN A 307 -3.25 -23.48 -15.93
N LYS A 308 -3.85 -22.76 -16.88
CA LYS A 308 -4.24 -23.33 -18.19
C LYS A 308 -3.05 -23.83 -19.01
N TRP A 309 -1.91 -23.14 -18.92
CA TRP A 309 -0.68 -23.58 -19.55
C TRP A 309 -0.20 -24.93 -18.96
N LYS A 310 -0.21 -25.08 -17.63
CA LYS A 310 0.14 -26.36 -16.98
C LYS A 310 -0.75 -27.51 -17.44
N GLU A 311 -2.05 -27.28 -17.52
CA GLU A 311 -3.04 -28.25 -17.99
C GLU A 311 -2.78 -28.64 -19.46
N THR A 312 -2.61 -27.64 -20.33
CA THR A 312 -2.44 -27.84 -21.78
C THR A 312 -1.16 -28.61 -22.13
N TYR A 313 -0.06 -28.30 -21.44
CA TYR A 313 1.26 -28.91 -21.70
C TYR A 313 1.63 -30.00 -20.69
N SER A 314 0.69 -30.45 -19.87
CA SER A 314 0.89 -31.48 -18.84
C SER A 314 2.10 -31.22 -17.93
N VAL A 315 2.29 -29.93 -17.53
CA VAL A 315 3.44 -29.52 -16.75
C VAL A 315 3.12 -29.59 -15.25
N VAL A 316 3.79 -30.49 -14.54
CA VAL A 316 3.67 -30.63 -13.09
C VAL A 316 4.71 -29.76 -12.36
N ASP A 317 5.93 -29.66 -12.90
CA ASP A 317 7.05 -28.98 -12.25
C ASP A 317 6.99 -27.46 -12.42
N ILE A 318 6.85 -26.73 -11.31
CA ILE A 318 6.84 -25.27 -11.26
C ILE A 318 8.14 -24.63 -11.82
N ARG A 319 9.27 -25.35 -11.76
CA ARG A 319 10.55 -24.87 -12.30
C ARG A 319 10.47 -24.60 -13.80
N LYS A 320 9.65 -25.35 -14.54
CA LYS A 320 9.42 -25.14 -15.98
C LYS A 320 8.74 -23.79 -16.25
N PHE A 321 7.78 -23.40 -15.40
CA PHE A 321 7.16 -22.06 -15.48
C PHE A 321 8.19 -20.96 -15.23
N HIS A 322 9.01 -21.09 -14.20
CA HIS A 322 10.06 -20.11 -13.93
C HIS A 322 11.09 -20.03 -15.06
N ALA A 323 11.44 -21.17 -15.68
CA ALA A 323 12.30 -21.19 -16.86
C ALA A 323 11.67 -20.42 -18.03
N LEU A 324 10.36 -20.56 -18.23
CA LEU A 324 9.62 -19.84 -19.27
C LEU A 324 9.59 -18.34 -18.98
N MET A 325 9.38 -17.92 -17.71
CA MET A 325 9.46 -16.51 -17.30
C MET A 325 10.83 -15.90 -17.56
N LYS A 326 11.92 -16.64 -17.34
CA LYS A 326 13.28 -16.22 -17.70
C LYS A 326 13.46 -16.00 -19.21
N GLN A 327 12.76 -16.73 -20.09
CA GLN A 327 12.81 -16.48 -21.53
C GLN A 327 12.08 -15.17 -21.89
N PHE A 328 10.94 -14.91 -21.27
CA PHE A 328 10.27 -13.63 -21.40
C PHE A 328 11.18 -12.47 -20.99
N ASP A 329 11.85 -12.60 -19.85
CA ASP A 329 12.77 -11.59 -19.34
C ASP A 329 13.95 -11.34 -20.30
N LYS A 330 14.59 -12.38 -20.83
CA LYS A 330 15.65 -12.28 -21.84
C LYS A 330 15.23 -11.53 -23.11
N LEU A 331 13.98 -11.70 -23.53
CA LEU A 331 13.41 -10.98 -24.67
C LEU A 331 12.92 -9.57 -24.33
N GLN A 332 13.02 -9.17 -23.07
CA GLN A 332 12.45 -7.91 -22.56
C GLN A 332 10.96 -7.76 -22.93
N VAL A 333 10.19 -8.83 -22.79
CA VAL A 333 8.75 -8.89 -22.97
C VAL A 333 8.10 -9.37 -21.69
N ASN A 334 7.09 -8.68 -21.22
CA ASN A 334 6.29 -9.14 -20.08
C ASN A 334 5.13 -10.03 -20.57
N PRO A 335 4.85 -11.17 -19.95
CA PRO A 335 3.71 -12.01 -20.32
C PRO A 335 2.35 -11.35 -20.10
N VAL A 336 2.27 -10.31 -19.26
CA VAL A 336 1.06 -9.48 -19.09
C VAL A 336 1.03 -8.42 -20.18
N THR A 337 0.18 -8.62 -21.18
CA THR A 337 0.07 -7.73 -22.33
C THR A 337 -0.87 -6.54 -22.07
N LEU A 338 -0.64 -5.47 -22.82
CA LEU A 338 -1.56 -4.33 -22.92
C LEU A 338 -2.81 -4.70 -23.72
N THR A 339 -3.88 -3.93 -23.56
CA THR A 339 -5.07 -4.03 -24.41
C THR A 339 -4.83 -3.41 -25.78
N SER A 340 -5.71 -3.68 -26.74
CA SER A 340 -5.63 -3.12 -28.10
C SER A 340 -5.77 -1.60 -28.15
N ARG A 341 -6.19 -0.96 -27.06
CA ARG A 341 -6.33 0.51 -26.98
C ARG A 341 -5.01 1.22 -26.69
N GLU A 342 -4.04 0.52 -26.13
CA GLU A 342 -2.74 1.07 -25.76
C GLU A 342 -1.75 0.83 -26.91
N GLN A 343 -1.29 1.92 -27.52
CA GLN A 343 -0.41 1.85 -28.70
C GLN A 343 1.08 1.78 -28.37
N GLN A 344 1.49 2.10 -27.14
CA GLN A 344 2.89 2.13 -26.71
C GLN A 344 3.14 1.17 -25.57
N GLY A 345 4.26 0.46 -25.64
CA GLY A 345 4.70 -0.41 -24.55
C GLY A 345 4.95 0.37 -23.25
N ILE A 346 4.59 -0.28 -22.14
CA ILE A 346 4.78 0.25 -20.78
C ILE A 346 5.91 -0.57 -20.12
N PRO A 347 6.99 0.07 -19.63
CA PRO A 347 8.04 -0.64 -18.91
C PRO A 347 7.48 -1.25 -17.62
N CYS A 348 7.96 -2.45 -17.27
CA CYS A 348 7.67 -3.03 -15.98
C CYS A 348 8.18 -2.11 -14.87
N LEU A 349 7.36 -1.90 -13.85
CA LEU A 349 7.77 -1.08 -12.71
C LEU A 349 8.82 -1.83 -11.90
N CYS A 350 10.00 -1.24 -11.80
CA CYS A 350 11.11 -1.74 -10.98
C CYS A 350 11.60 -0.59 -10.10
N LEU A 351 11.65 -0.81 -8.80
CA LEU A 351 12.16 0.14 -7.81
C LEU A 351 13.56 -0.30 -7.38
N SER A 352 14.58 0.01 -8.18
CA SER A 352 15.96 -0.14 -7.72
C SER A 352 16.37 1.07 -6.88
N ASN A 353 17.17 0.84 -5.83
CA ASN A 353 17.71 1.91 -4.98
C ASN A 353 18.46 2.98 -5.81
N GLU A 354 19.07 2.60 -6.93
CA GLU A 354 19.73 3.53 -7.85
C GLU A 354 18.76 4.48 -8.56
N ASN A 355 17.53 4.03 -8.87
CA ASN A 355 16.51 4.86 -9.50
C ASN A 355 15.87 5.86 -8.52
N VAL A 356 15.89 5.55 -7.24
CA VAL A 356 15.37 6.41 -6.17
C VAL A 356 16.40 7.48 -5.79
N SER A 357 17.68 7.13 -5.67
CA SER A 357 18.74 8.06 -5.26
C SER A 357 19.08 9.13 -6.30
N LYS A 358 19.00 8.81 -7.59
CA LYS A 358 19.32 9.75 -8.69
C LYS A 358 18.28 10.84 -8.92
N ARG A 359 17.11 10.79 -8.25
CA ARG A 359 15.97 11.69 -8.48
C ARG A 359 15.45 12.39 -7.22
N ALA A 360 16.18 12.31 -6.11
CA ALA A 360 15.89 13.16 -4.96
C ALA A 360 16.11 14.64 -5.36
N PRO A 361 15.17 15.57 -5.06
CA PRO A 361 15.39 16.97 -5.33
C PRO A 361 16.62 17.43 -4.56
N LYS A 362 17.60 18.03 -5.25
CA LYS A 362 18.64 18.81 -4.57
C LYS A 362 17.92 19.90 -3.77
N LYS A 363 18.23 19.97 -2.47
CA LYS A 363 17.71 21.01 -1.57
C LYS A 363 18.04 22.40 -2.09
#